data_e0c1c5a69e76332f0ebe6c2006538378
#
_entry.id   e0c1c5a69e76332f0ebe6c2006538378
#
_cell.length_a   1.000
_cell.length_b   1.000
_cell.length_c   1.000
_cell.angle_alpha   90.00
_cell.angle_beta   90.00
_cell.angle_gamma   90.00
#
_symmetry.space_group_name_H-M   'P 1'
#
loop_
_entity.id
_entity.type
_entity.pdbx_description
1 polymer ?
#
loop_
_entity_poly.entity_id
_entity_poly.type
_entity_poly.pdbx_seq_one_letter_code
_entity_poly.pdbx_strand_id
1 'polypeptide(L)'
;MVDEEVEVDVEVKSPADKLYMFARRSQHVSKATRYIQGCDLLEGEWDQVGSIVFWKLVFDGEARVSKDRIEKLDSEKNMIQWRVLEGPLKKEYKSFLKTMTVSPKQEGYGSVVKWNFKYERVDHEKVANLERQLQFFVEMTKEVDQYLLSQE
;
A
#
# COMPACT_ATOMS: atom_id res chain seq x y z
N MET A 1 2.36 5.40 -25.14
CA MET A 1 3.15 5.47 -23.92
C MET A 1 3.09 4.16 -23.19
N VAL A 2 4.21 3.75 -22.63
CA VAL A 2 4.32 2.46 -21.97
C VAL A 2 4.30 2.69 -20.46
N ASP A 3 3.32 2.07 -19.78
CA ASP A 3 3.34 2.00 -18.33
C ASP A 3 4.50 1.12 -17.88
N GLU A 4 5.18 1.55 -16.85
CA GLU A 4 6.24 0.76 -16.23
C GLU A 4 5.69 0.13 -14.94
N GLU A 5 6.33 -0.95 -14.52
CA GLU A 5 5.82 -1.75 -13.42
C GLU A 5 6.98 -2.32 -12.61
N VAL A 6 6.85 -2.25 -11.27
CA VAL A 6 7.75 -2.96 -10.36
C VAL A 6 6.92 -3.62 -9.27
N GLU A 7 7.41 -4.71 -8.71
CA GLU A 7 6.71 -5.36 -7.63
C GLU A 7 7.67 -6.03 -6.65
N VAL A 8 7.16 -6.30 -5.45
CA VAL A 8 7.90 -6.99 -4.40
C VAL A 8 6.93 -7.90 -3.64
N ASP A 9 7.42 -9.07 -3.25
CA ASP A 9 6.69 -10.00 -2.41
C ASP A 9 7.25 -9.96 -0.99
N VAL A 10 6.35 -10.00 -0.01
CA VAL A 10 6.72 -10.05 1.42
C VAL A 10 6.05 -11.26 2.04
N GLU A 11 6.85 -12.19 2.54
CA GLU A 11 6.30 -13.32 3.28
C GLU A 11 5.93 -12.88 4.70
N VAL A 12 4.74 -13.26 5.14
CA VAL A 12 4.21 -12.93 6.46
C VAL A 12 3.61 -14.16 7.13
N LYS A 13 3.40 -14.08 8.44
CA LYS A 13 2.86 -15.18 9.23
C LYS A 13 1.35 -15.11 9.42
N SER A 14 0.76 -13.93 9.25
CA SER A 14 -0.68 -13.75 9.40
C SER A 14 -1.45 -14.44 8.28
N PRO A 15 -2.66 -14.95 8.57
CA PRO A 15 -3.54 -15.47 7.52
C PRO A 15 -3.90 -14.38 6.52
N ALA A 16 -4.05 -14.76 5.25
CA ALA A 16 -4.29 -13.81 4.16
C ALA A 16 -5.53 -12.96 4.38
N ASP A 17 -6.66 -13.58 4.74
CA ASP A 17 -7.91 -12.86 4.94
C ASP A 17 -7.81 -11.85 6.08
N LYS A 18 -7.14 -12.23 7.16
CA LYS A 18 -6.98 -11.38 8.33
C LYS A 18 -6.18 -10.13 8.00
N LEU A 19 -5.06 -10.29 7.30
CA LEU A 19 -4.22 -9.17 6.91
C LEU A 19 -4.95 -8.27 5.91
N TYR A 20 -5.62 -8.87 4.92
CA TYR A 20 -6.39 -8.13 3.93
C TYR A 20 -7.49 -7.28 4.59
N MET A 21 -8.28 -7.88 5.48
CA MET A 21 -9.37 -7.17 6.16
C MET A 21 -8.85 -6.04 7.04
N PHE A 22 -7.69 -6.21 7.68
CA PHE A 22 -7.07 -5.14 8.44
C PHE A 22 -6.62 -4.00 7.53
N ALA A 23 -5.98 -4.32 6.40
CA ALA A 23 -5.50 -3.31 5.45
C ALA A 23 -6.63 -2.48 4.84
N ARG A 24 -7.83 -3.05 4.72
CA ARG A 24 -9.00 -2.31 4.24
C ARG A 24 -9.47 -1.24 5.22
N ARG A 25 -9.14 -1.40 6.50
CA ARG A 25 -9.51 -0.43 7.53
C ARG A 25 -8.43 0.65 7.63
N SER A 26 -8.39 1.52 6.63
CA SER A 26 -7.37 2.56 6.48
C SER A 26 -7.16 3.39 7.74
N GLN A 27 -8.25 3.71 8.47
CA GLN A 27 -8.21 4.52 9.68
C GLN A 27 -7.52 3.82 10.85
N HIS A 28 -7.30 2.50 10.77
CA HIS A 28 -6.70 1.72 11.85
C HIS A 28 -5.24 1.30 11.57
N VAL A 29 -4.77 1.47 10.34
CA VAL A 29 -3.43 1.01 9.94
C VAL A 29 -2.33 1.65 10.79
N SER A 30 -2.51 2.90 11.19
CA SER A 30 -1.52 3.60 12.02
C SER A 30 -1.28 2.94 13.39
N LYS A 31 -2.22 2.12 13.86
CA LYS A 31 -2.05 1.36 15.11
C LYS A 31 -0.99 0.27 14.99
N ALA A 32 -0.74 -0.18 13.78
CA ALA A 32 0.09 -1.34 13.50
C ALA A 32 1.51 -1.00 13.04
N THR A 33 1.76 0.22 12.62
CA THR A 33 3.05 0.58 12.05
C THR A 33 3.41 2.04 12.33
N ARG A 34 4.67 2.26 12.69
CA ARG A 34 5.22 3.62 12.90
C ARG A 34 5.34 4.42 11.60
N TYR A 35 5.32 3.74 10.45
CA TYR A 35 5.47 4.40 9.14
C TYR A 35 4.20 5.12 8.70
N ILE A 36 3.05 4.79 9.29
CA ILE A 36 1.78 5.45 9.03
C ILE A 36 1.34 6.14 10.32
N GLN A 37 1.30 7.47 10.30
CA GLN A 37 0.89 8.26 11.46
C GLN A 37 -0.62 8.43 11.56
N GLY A 38 -1.30 8.38 10.42
CA GLY A 38 -2.75 8.49 10.37
C GLY A 38 -3.28 8.44 8.96
N CYS A 39 -4.61 8.38 8.88
CA CYS A 39 -5.34 8.42 7.61
C CYS A 39 -6.65 9.15 7.83
N ASP A 40 -6.90 10.18 7.03
CA ASP A 40 -8.14 10.95 7.07
C ASP A 40 -8.99 10.62 5.85
N LEU A 41 -10.30 10.58 6.03
CA LEU A 41 -11.24 10.42 4.93
C LEU A 41 -11.60 11.81 4.39
N LEU A 42 -11.29 12.05 3.12
CA LEU A 42 -11.58 13.35 2.47
C LEU A 42 -12.88 13.34 1.69
N GLU A 43 -13.18 12.25 0.99
CA GLU A 43 -14.42 12.11 0.23
C GLU A 43 -14.90 10.68 0.29
N GLY A 44 -16.22 10.49 0.21
CA GLY A 44 -16.84 9.17 0.24
C GLY A 44 -16.98 8.62 1.64
N GLU A 45 -16.87 7.31 1.76
CA GLU A 45 -16.98 6.59 3.01
C GLU A 45 -15.78 5.68 3.20
N TRP A 46 -15.48 5.30 4.44
CA TRP A 46 -14.42 4.33 4.71
C TRP A 46 -14.69 3.01 4.00
N ASP A 47 -13.63 2.38 3.49
CA ASP A 47 -13.67 1.05 2.91
C ASP A 47 -14.61 0.94 1.68
N GLN A 48 -14.60 1.95 0.82
CA GLN A 48 -15.44 2.01 -0.38
C GLN A 48 -14.62 2.41 -1.60
N VAL A 49 -14.93 1.78 -2.74
CA VAL A 49 -14.36 2.19 -4.03
C VAL A 49 -14.78 3.62 -4.33
N GLY A 50 -13.85 4.43 -4.84
CA GLY A 50 -14.07 5.84 -5.14
C GLY A 50 -13.77 6.78 -4.00
N SER A 51 -13.63 6.28 -2.78
CA SER A 51 -13.30 7.11 -1.62
C SER A 51 -11.89 7.65 -1.73
N ILE A 52 -11.69 8.87 -1.24
CA ILE A 52 -10.39 9.53 -1.24
C ILE A 52 -9.91 9.64 0.20
N VAL A 53 -8.71 9.14 0.44
CA VAL A 53 -8.07 9.12 1.75
C VAL A 53 -6.77 9.90 1.71
N PHE A 54 -6.40 10.44 2.85
CA PHE A 54 -5.20 11.25 3.04
C PHE A 54 -4.31 10.57 4.05
N TRP A 55 -3.20 10.00 3.56
CA TRP A 55 -2.24 9.29 4.38
C TRP A 55 -1.18 10.24 4.92
N LYS A 56 -0.89 10.11 6.20
CA LYS A 56 0.23 10.80 6.86
C LYS A 56 1.30 9.75 7.12
N LEU A 57 2.44 9.93 6.49
CA LEU A 57 3.52 8.93 6.45
C LEU A 57 4.80 9.45 7.09
N VAL A 58 5.66 8.53 7.52
CA VAL A 58 7.06 8.84 7.83
C VAL A 58 7.91 8.06 6.84
N PHE A 59 8.58 8.77 5.95
CA PHE A 59 9.43 8.20 4.91
C PHE A 59 10.81 8.82 4.99
N ASP A 60 11.85 7.99 5.11
CA ASP A 60 13.24 8.45 5.33
C ASP A 60 13.37 9.41 6.51
N GLY A 61 12.60 9.14 7.59
CA GLY A 61 12.61 9.97 8.79
C GLY A 61 11.88 11.30 8.67
N GLU A 62 11.21 11.56 7.55
CA GLU A 62 10.52 12.81 7.30
C GLU A 62 9.01 12.60 7.15
N ALA A 63 8.24 13.57 7.66
CA ALA A 63 6.80 13.56 7.49
C ALA A 63 6.45 13.80 6.01
N ARG A 64 5.60 12.93 5.46
CA ARG A 64 5.11 13.01 4.09
C ARG A 64 3.62 12.78 4.08
N VAL A 65 2.98 13.19 3.00
CA VAL A 65 1.55 12.97 2.82
C VAL A 65 1.30 12.37 1.44
N SER A 66 0.20 11.63 1.33
CA SER A 66 -0.24 11.08 0.05
C SER A 66 -1.77 11.08 0.02
N LYS A 67 -2.33 11.66 -1.03
CA LYS A 67 -3.77 11.66 -1.26
C LYS A 67 -4.05 10.59 -2.29
N ASP A 68 -4.82 9.58 -1.91
CA ASP A 68 -5.08 8.42 -2.75
C ASP A 68 -6.57 8.18 -2.89
N ARG A 69 -6.98 7.70 -4.08
CA ARG A 69 -8.35 7.23 -4.32
C ARG A 69 -8.34 5.70 -4.37
N ILE A 70 -9.28 5.07 -3.66
CA ILE A 70 -9.46 3.63 -3.74
C ILE A 70 -10.09 3.31 -5.10
N GLU A 71 -9.35 2.59 -5.95
CA GLU A 71 -9.81 2.23 -7.29
C GLU A 71 -10.51 0.88 -7.33
N LYS A 72 -10.00 -0.09 -6.59
CA LYS A 72 -10.56 -1.46 -6.55
C LYS A 72 -10.44 -2.06 -5.16
N LEU A 73 -11.46 -2.85 -4.83
CA LEU A 73 -11.49 -3.72 -3.67
C LEU A 73 -12.02 -5.07 -4.17
N ASP A 74 -11.24 -6.13 -4.04
CA ASP A 74 -11.62 -7.46 -4.50
C ASP A 74 -11.36 -8.47 -3.38
N SER A 75 -12.44 -8.86 -2.67
CA SER A 75 -12.32 -9.75 -1.53
C SER A 75 -12.09 -11.22 -1.92
N GLU A 76 -12.32 -11.59 -3.16
CA GLU A 76 -12.01 -12.94 -3.63
C GLU A 76 -10.50 -13.11 -3.84
N LYS A 77 -9.84 -12.04 -4.31
CA LYS A 77 -8.40 -12.01 -4.55
C LYS A 77 -7.60 -11.38 -3.42
N ASN A 78 -8.26 -10.88 -2.39
CA ASN A 78 -7.64 -10.11 -1.31
C ASN A 78 -6.80 -8.96 -1.87
N MET A 79 -7.42 -8.16 -2.75
CA MET A 79 -6.75 -7.09 -3.47
C MET A 79 -7.32 -5.73 -3.13
N ILE A 80 -6.42 -4.76 -2.91
CA ILE A 80 -6.75 -3.33 -2.80
C ILE A 80 -5.88 -2.58 -3.80
N GLN A 81 -6.50 -1.65 -4.55
CA GLN A 81 -5.77 -0.81 -5.48
C GLN A 81 -6.07 0.66 -5.19
N TRP A 82 -5.01 1.47 -5.11
CA TRP A 82 -5.09 2.91 -4.87
C TRP A 82 -4.43 3.67 -6.02
N ARG A 83 -5.07 4.76 -6.44
CA ARG A 83 -4.46 5.72 -7.37
C ARG A 83 -3.95 6.90 -6.57
N VAL A 84 -2.69 7.24 -6.72
CA VAL A 84 -2.09 8.40 -6.07
C VAL A 84 -2.54 9.64 -6.82
N LEU A 85 -3.23 10.56 -6.11
CA LEU A 85 -3.76 11.79 -6.68
C LEU A 85 -2.84 12.98 -6.42
N GLU A 86 -2.25 13.05 -5.22
CA GLU A 86 -1.34 14.11 -4.81
C GLU A 86 -0.29 13.56 -3.86
N GLY A 87 0.85 14.22 -3.79
CA GLY A 87 1.95 13.88 -2.90
C GLY A 87 3.27 13.84 -3.64
N PRO A 88 4.37 13.46 -2.96
CA PRO A 88 5.71 13.46 -3.57
C PRO A 88 5.80 12.62 -4.84
N LEU A 89 5.10 11.49 -4.91
CA LEU A 89 5.13 10.63 -6.09
C LEU A 89 4.55 11.31 -7.33
N LYS A 90 3.55 12.19 -7.16
CA LYS A 90 2.93 12.87 -8.30
C LYS A 90 3.81 13.93 -8.96
N LYS A 91 4.87 14.33 -8.30
CA LYS A 91 5.84 15.26 -8.88
C LYS A 91 6.71 14.59 -9.95
N GLU A 92 6.99 13.30 -9.78
CA GLU A 92 7.85 12.53 -10.67
C GLU A 92 7.08 11.64 -11.62
N TYR A 93 5.82 11.32 -11.29
CA TYR A 93 5.01 10.39 -12.07
C TYR A 93 3.68 11.03 -12.47
N LYS A 94 3.32 10.92 -13.75
CA LYS A 94 2.02 11.38 -14.26
C LYS A 94 0.89 10.52 -13.72
N SER A 95 1.15 9.23 -13.57
CA SER A 95 0.22 8.26 -13.07
C SER A 95 0.96 7.31 -12.14
N PHE A 96 0.36 6.99 -11.02
CA PHE A 96 0.93 6.04 -10.07
C PHE A 96 -0.20 5.23 -9.43
N LEU A 97 -0.15 3.92 -9.64
CA LEU A 97 -1.15 2.98 -9.18
C LEU A 97 -0.48 1.96 -8.26
N LYS A 98 -0.96 1.87 -7.02
CA LYS A 98 -0.46 0.91 -6.03
C LYS A 98 -1.47 -0.21 -5.88
N THR A 99 -1.01 -1.44 -5.96
CA THR A 99 -1.88 -2.61 -5.75
C THR A 99 -1.26 -3.52 -4.71
N MET A 100 -2.05 -3.87 -3.70
CA MET A 100 -1.69 -4.88 -2.70
C MET A 100 -2.54 -6.11 -2.94
N THR A 101 -1.91 -7.28 -3.01
CA THR A 101 -2.62 -8.56 -3.12
C THR A 101 -2.07 -9.48 -2.04
N VAL A 102 -2.94 -10.14 -1.30
CA VAL A 102 -2.53 -11.06 -0.23
C VAL A 102 -2.99 -12.45 -0.57
N SER A 103 -2.04 -13.37 -0.71
CA SER A 103 -2.32 -14.76 -1.08
C SER A 103 -1.83 -15.71 0.02
N PRO A 104 -2.57 -16.80 0.33
CA PRO A 104 -2.05 -17.81 1.22
C PRO A 104 -0.78 -18.41 0.62
N LYS A 105 0.17 -18.81 1.48
CA LYS A 105 1.33 -19.56 1.02
C LYS A 105 0.88 -20.91 0.46
N GLN A 106 1.59 -21.41 -0.55
CA GLN A 106 1.29 -22.72 -1.13
C GLN A 106 1.59 -23.84 -0.15
N GLU A 107 2.61 -23.65 0.68
CA GLU A 107 2.99 -24.62 1.70
C GLU A 107 3.19 -23.92 3.04
N GLY A 108 2.69 -24.56 4.12
CA GLY A 108 2.83 -24.04 5.47
C GLY A 108 1.83 -22.96 5.81
N TYR A 109 2.13 -22.24 6.88
CA TYR A 109 1.26 -21.18 7.40
C TYR A 109 1.68 -19.83 6.87
N GLY A 110 0.71 -18.91 6.89
CA GLY A 110 0.97 -17.53 6.54
C GLY A 110 0.60 -17.20 5.12
N SER A 111 1.12 -16.08 4.66
CA SER A 111 0.71 -15.46 3.41
C SER A 111 1.86 -14.80 2.70
N VAL A 112 1.64 -14.43 1.45
CA VAL A 112 2.55 -13.58 0.68
C VAL A 112 1.79 -12.30 0.35
N VAL A 113 2.35 -11.16 0.73
CA VAL A 113 1.82 -9.84 0.37
C VAL A 113 2.61 -9.34 -0.83
N LYS A 114 1.92 -9.14 -1.93
CA LYS A 114 2.52 -8.58 -3.14
C LYS A 114 2.16 -7.11 -3.25
N TRP A 115 3.15 -6.25 -3.37
CA TRP A 115 2.98 -4.84 -3.70
C TRP A 115 3.41 -4.62 -5.14
N ASN A 116 2.51 -4.07 -5.94
CA ASN A 116 2.75 -3.77 -7.35
C ASN A 116 2.58 -2.27 -7.56
N PHE A 117 3.57 -1.65 -8.19
CA PHE A 117 3.51 -0.25 -8.58
C PHE A 117 3.52 -0.18 -10.10
N LYS A 118 2.47 0.39 -10.66
CA LYS A 118 2.34 0.63 -12.09
C LYS A 118 2.32 2.14 -12.29
N TYR A 119 3.22 2.64 -13.13
CA TYR A 119 3.43 4.08 -13.19
C TYR A 119 3.84 4.56 -14.57
N GLU A 120 3.68 5.87 -14.79
CA GLU A 120 4.15 6.58 -15.96
C GLU A 120 4.98 7.77 -15.48
N ARG A 121 6.21 7.88 -15.96
CA ARG A 121 7.11 8.97 -15.55
C ARG A 121 6.78 10.27 -16.27
N VAL A 122 6.95 11.40 -15.58
CA VAL A 122 6.85 12.74 -16.18
C VAL A 122 8.03 12.93 -17.14
N ASP A 123 9.23 12.53 -16.72
CA ASP A 123 10.45 12.63 -17.53
C ASP A 123 10.94 11.24 -17.88
N HIS A 124 10.72 10.83 -19.12
CA HIS A 124 11.10 9.49 -19.61
C HIS A 124 12.61 9.29 -19.74
N GLU A 125 13.40 10.35 -19.70
CA GLU A 125 14.85 10.26 -19.73
C GLU A 125 15.44 9.90 -18.37
N LYS A 126 14.73 10.15 -17.29
CA LYS A 126 15.17 9.77 -15.96
C LYS A 126 14.83 8.31 -15.68
N VAL A 127 15.77 7.60 -15.08
CA VAL A 127 15.54 6.22 -14.66
C VAL A 127 14.71 6.25 -13.38
N ALA A 128 13.61 5.51 -13.36
CA ALA A 128 12.80 5.37 -12.15
C ALA A 128 13.58 4.56 -11.11
N ASN A 129 13.64 5.08 -9.90
CA ASN A 129 14.27 4.36 -8.78
C ASN A 129 13.27 4.33 -7.62
N LEU A 130 12.59 3.20 -7.49
CA LEU A 130 11.57 2.98 -6.47
C LEU A 130 12.02 2.03 -5.36
N GLU A 131 13.32 1.75 -5.25
CA GLU A 131 13.84 0.86 -4.22
C GLU A 131 13.44 1.28 -2.80
N ARG A 132 13.58 2.57 -2.49
CA ARG A 132 13.23 3.08 -1.16
C ARG A 132 11.74 2.99 -0.89
N GLN A 133 10.91 3.28 -1.90
CA GLN A 133 9.46 3.15 -1.77
C GLN A 133 9.07 1.69 -1.56
N LEU A 134 9.66 0.77 -2.33
CA LEU A 134 9.41 -0.66 -2.14
C LEU A 134 9.84 -1.11 -0.74
N GLN A 135 11.02 -0.66 -0.29
CA GLN A 135 11.50 -1.01 1.04
C GLN A 135 10.58 -0.48 2.15
N PHE A 136 10.04 0.73 1.96
CA PHE A 136 9.05 1.30 2.89
C PHE A 136 7.85 0.37 3.02
N PHE A 137 7.30 -0.12 1.91
CA PHE A 137 6.14 -1.02 1.94
C PHE A 137 6.49 -2.39 2.54
N VAL A 138 7.71 -2.88 2.30
CA VAL A 138 8.19 -4.12 2.92
C VAL A 138 8.22 -3.99 4.44
N GLU A 139 8.86 -2.93 4.94
CA GLU A 139 8.98 -2.69 6.39
C GLU A 139 7.64 -2.46 7.05
N MET A 140 6.78 -1.68 6.43
CA MET A 140 5.42 -1.43 6.90
C MET A 140 4.63 -2.73 7.01
N THR A 141 4.69 -3.56 5.98
CA THR A 141 3.98 -4.84 5.93
C THR A 141 4.44 -5.77 7.06
N LYS A 142 5.75 -5.82 7.32
CA LYS A 142 6.28 -6.62 8.41
C LYS A 142 5.80 -6.14 9.77
N GLU A 143 5.69 -4.82 9.96
CA GLU A 143 5.17 -4.28 11.22
C GLU A 143 3.69 -4.58 11.39
N VAL A 144 2.90 -4.48 10.32
CA VAL A 144 1.48 -4.85 10.35
C VAL A 144 1.33 -6.33 10.73
N ASP A 145 2.14 -7.20 10.13
CA ASP A 145 2.14 -8.63 10.44
C ASP A 145 2.40 -8.87 11.92
N GLN A 146 3.45 -8.26 12.47
CA GLN A 146 3.80 -8.38 13.89
C GLN A 146 2.66 -7.90 14.79
N TYR A 147 2.04 -6.79 14.44
CA TYR A 147 0.91 -6.26 15.19
C TYR A 147 -0.26 -7.25 15.23
N LEU A 148 -0.62 -7.79 14.07
CA LEU A 148 -1.73 -8.75 14.00
C LEU A 148 -1.44 -10.02 14.80
N LEU A 149 -0.20 -10.52 14.77
CA LEU A 149 0.20 -11.68 15.55
C LEU A 149 0.12 -11.41 17.05
N SER A 150 0.42 -10.17 17.47
CA SER A 150 0.37 -9.79 18.89
C SER A 150 -1.05 -9.66 19.42
N GLN A 151 -2.05 -9.55 18.54
CA GLN A 151 -3.46 -9.42 18.91
C GLN A 151 -4.16 -10.77 19.07
N GLU A 152 -3.47 -11.86 18.83
CA GLU A 152 -4.05 -13.21 18.95
C GLU A 152 -4.10 -13.68 20.41
#